data_e2cd3b2755571a435d96169ca17219e6
#
_entry.id   e2cd3b2755571a435d96169ca17219e6
#
_cell.length_a   1.000
_cell.length_b   1.000
_cell.length_c   1.000
_cell.angle_alpha   90.00
_cell.angle_beta   90.00
_cell.angle_gamma   90.00
#
_symmetry.space_group_name_H-M   'P 1'
#
loop_
_entity.id
_entity.type
_entity.pdbx_description
1 polymer ?
#
loop_
_entity_poly.entity_id
_entity_poly.type
_entity_poly.pdbx_seq_one_letter_code
_entity_poly.pdbx_strand_id
1 'polypeptide(L)'
;TAPVAADSGGQGDVQQTDLKVSFELDVLPVLTAYGCNMGACHGKQRGQNGFQLSLLGFDPDFDFAALTQDARGRRLFPAAPQQSLLLQKSVASLPHGGGKRFEVGSDAYDVLLAWIKQGAARAITNEPKLNRVVLGQSEFSLLPEQQQELQVVAHYTDGTSRDVTKLATYLSNEAAVVSVSDHGQLTAGSLPGETAIMARYMNNICVANVAIPRTVSIPDGVYESLDRNNFIDEQVYAKLQRLGIRPSEVVSDEIYLRRVHVDLIGRFPSADEARSFLESQDPEKRSKLVDDLLERPEYVDHWSGY
;
A
#
# COMPACT_ATOMS: atom_id res chain seq x y z
N THR A 1 -35.45 -55.80 15.54
CA THR A 1 -34.91 -54.48 15.18
C THR A 1 -33.39 -54.51 15.28
N ALA A 2 -32.74 -54.65 14.12
CA ALA A 2 -31.28 -54.64 14.01
C ALA A 2 -30.74 -53.21 14.03
N PRO A 3 -29.50 -52.93 14.54
CA PRO A 3 -28.91 -51.63 14.50
C PRO A 3 -28.24 -51.38 13.13
N VAL A 4 -28.44 -50.15 12.64
CA VAL A 4 -27.84 -49.61 11.41
C VAL A 4 -26.35 -49.34 11.69
N ALA A 5 -25.48 -49.88 10.82
CA ALA A 5 -24.05 -49.63 10.86
C ALA A 5 -23.75 -48.19 10.43
N ALA A 6 -22.91 -47.48 11.21
CA ALA A 6 -22.37 -46.19 10.86
C ALA A 6 -21.29 -46.34 9.79
N ASP A 7 -21.53 -45.69 8.67
CA ASP A 7 -20.59 -45.56 7.55
C ASP A 7 -19.43 -44.63 7.98
N SER A 8 -18.24 -45.18 8.06
CA SER A 8 -17.00 -44.42 8.30
C SER A 8 -16.58 -43.78 7.00
N GLY A 9 -16.99 -42.51 6.82
CA GLY A 9 -16.54 -41.67 5.73
C GLY A 9 -15.02 -41.58 5.72
N GLY A 10 -14.40 -42.11 4.66
CA GLY A 10 -12.98 -42.04 4.43
C GLY A 10 -12.49 -40.56 4.35
N GLN A 11 -11.53 -40.25 5.17
CA GLN A 11 -10.68 -39.10 4.97
C GLN A 11 -9.93 -39.32 3.66
N GLY A 12 -10.37 -38.65 2.62
CA GLY A 12 -9.61 -38.55 1.38
C GLY A 12 -8.32 -37.82 1.69
N ASP A 13 -7.19 -38.53 1.67
CA ASP A 13 -5.87 -37.96 1.49
C ASP A 13 -5.94 -37.07 0.24
N VAL A 14 -5.93 -35.77 0.43
CA VAL A 14 -5.68 -34.81 -0.64
C VAL A 14 -4.25 -35.07 -1.03
N GLN A 15 -4.04 -35.86 -2.09
CA GLN A 15 -2.76 -35.97 -2.77
C GLN A 15 -2.28 -34.56 -3.03
N GLN A 16 -1.23 -34.18 -2.34
CA GLN A 16 -0.42 -33.01 -2.61
C GLN A 16 0.15 -33.21 -4.03
N THR A 17 -0.65 -32.84 -5.03
CA THR A 17 -0.22 -32.84 -6.42
C THR A 17 1.12 -32.09 -6.46
N ASP A 18 2.13 -32.66 -7.13
CA ASP A 18 3.45 -32.07 -7.39
C ASP A 18 3.30 -30.74 -8.19
N LEU A 19 2.77 -29.73 -7.53
CA LEU A 19 2.68 -28.38 -8.09
C LEU A 19 4.08 -27.88 -8.36
N LYS A 20 4.37 -27.63 -9.63
CA LYS A 20 5.66 -27.07 -10.02
C LYS A 20 5.81 -25.68 -9.46
N VAL A 21 6.92 -25.42 -8.80
CA VAL A 21 7.25 -24.11 -8.23
C VAL A 21 7.71 -23.18 -9.34
N SER A 22 7.01 -22.06 -9.51
CA SER A 22 7.37 -21.01 -10.46
C SER A 22 8.49 -20.14 -9.93
N PHE A 23 9.44 -19.80 -10.79
CA PHE A 23 10.47 -18.84 -10.43
C PHE A 23 9.88 -17.43 -10.24
N GLU A 24 9.03 -16.99 -11.17
CA GLU A 24 8.43 -15.65 -11.11
C GLU A 24 7.33 -15.50 -10.07
N LEU A 25 6.48 -16.52 -9.91
CA LEU A 25 5.29 -16.40 -9.08
C LEU A 25 5.48 -16.91 -7.64
N ASP A 26 6.57 -17.68 -7.37
CA ASP A 26 6.80 -18.25 -6.06
C ASP A 26 8.18 -17.83 -5.51
N VAL A 27 9.27 -18.01 -6.28
CA VAL A 27 10.63 -17.75 -5.79
C VAL A 27 10.92 -16.25 -5.66
N LEU A 28 10.68 -15.45 -6.70
CA LEU A 28 10.94 -14.01 -6.66
C LEU A 28 10.13 -13.29 -5.58
N PRO A 29 8.82 -13.57 -5.40
CA PRO A 29 8.07 -12.99 -4.30
C PRO A 29 8.64 -13.32 -2.92
N VAL A 30 9.10 -14.54 -2.70
CA VAL A 30 9.80 -14.91 -1.44
C VAL A 30 11.06 -14.07 -1.27
N LEU A 31 11.92 -13.96 -2.29
CA LEU A 31 13.14 -13.16 -2.20
C LEU A 31 12.85 -11.68 -1.91
N THR A 32 11.75 -11.17 -2.44
CA THR A 32 11.32 -9.78 -2.23
C THR A 32 10.75 -9.56 -0.82
N ALA A 33 9.82 -10.40 -0.40
CA ALA A 33 9.18 -10.30 0.92
C ALA A 33 10.20 -10.41 2.07
N TYR A 34 11.20 -11.25 1.91
CA TYR A 34 12.26 -11.41 2.90
C TYR A 34 13.47 -10.48 2.68
N GLY A 35 13.34 -9.49 1.79
CA GLY A 35 14.29 -8.41 1.61
C GLY A 35 15.60 -8.77 0.94
N CYS A 36 15.71 -9.97 0.32
CA CYS A 36 16.94 -10.42 -0.31
C CYS A 36 17.37 -9.52 -1.47
N ASN A 37 16.43 -9.04 -2.27
CA ASN A 37 16.63 -8.17 -3.42
C ASN A 37 16.35 -6.67 -3.13
N MET A 38 16.32 -6.27 -1.86
CA MET A 38 16.26 -4.87 -1.48
C MET A 38 17.61 -4.15 -1.63
N GLY A 39 17.57 -2.81 -1.75
CA GLY A 39 18.77 -1.97 -1.92
C GLY A 39 19.80 -2.07 -0.79
N ALA A 40 19.39 -2.42 0.43
CA ALA A 40 20.31 -2.68 1.54
C ALA A 40 21.03 -4.06 1.45
N CYS A 41 20.49 -4.98 0.65
CA CYS A 41 20.99 -6.35 0.49
C CYS A 41 21.57 -6.56 -0.92
N HIS A 42 21.01 -7.49 -1.69
CA HIS A 42 21.53 -7.85 -3.01
C HIS A 42 20.96 -7.01 -4.16
N GLY A 43 19.90 -6.21 -3.94
CA GLY A 43 19.26 -5.35 -4.95
C GLY A 43 19.99 -4.04 -5.25
N LYS A 44 21.15 -3.77 -4.63
CA LYS A 44 21.96 -2.59 -4.94
C LYS A 44 22.85 -2.84 -6.16
N GLN A 45 23.28 -1.75 -6.81
CA GLN A 45 24.06 -1.78 -8.05
C GLN A 45 25.27 -2.72 -8.03
N ARG A 46 25.95 -2.89 -6.89
CA ARG A 46 27.11 -3.78 -6.74
C ARG A 46 26.77 -5.11 -6.06
N GLY A 47 25.52 -5.31 -5.64
CA GLY A 47 25.15 -6.45 -4.80
C GLY A 47 25.93 -6.51 -3.48
N GLN A 48 26.10 -7.71 -2.93
CA GLN A 48 26.92 -8.00 -1.75
C GLN A 48 27.80 -9.22 -2.05
N ASN A 49 29.11 -9.10 -1.82
CA ASN A 49 30.08 -10.18 -2.01
C ASN A 49 29.98 -10.90 -3.38
N GLY A 50 29.79 -10.13 -4.46
CA GLY A 50 29.65 -10.66 -5.81
C GLY A 50 28.34 -11.40 -6.10
N PHE A 51 27.32 -11.20 -5.25
CA PHE A 51 25.95 -11.60 -5.53
C PHE A 51 25.07 -10.37 -5.64
N GLN A 52 24.52 -10.17 -6.83
CA GLN A 52 23.61 -9.08 -7.16
C GLN A 52 22.28 -9.68 -7.62
N LEU A 53 21.20 -9.03 -7.24
CA LEU A 53 19.85 -9.26 -7.74
C LEU A 53 19.30 -7.94 -8.28
N SER A 54 18.30 -8.00 -9.12
CA SER A 54 17.54 -6.83 -9.54
C SER A 54 16.76 -6.26 -8.35
N LEU A 55 16.59 -4.94 -8.31
CA LEU A 55 15.85 -4.30 -7.22
C LEU A 55 14.40 -4.77 -7.22
N LEU A 56 13.97 -5.38 -6.12
CA LEU A 56 12.61 -5.87 -5.92
C LEU A 56 12.10 -6.87 -6.99
N GLY A 57 13.02 -7.59 -7.64
CA GLY A 57 12.66 -8.59 -8.65
C GLY A 57 12.24 -7.99 -10.00
N PHE A 58 12.72 -6.78 -10.33
CA PHE A 58 12.35 -6.07 -11.55
C PHE A 58 12.77 -6.81 -12.84
N ASP A 59 13.91 -7.51 -12.81
CA ASP A 59 14.43 -8.27 -13.94
C ASP A 59 14.56 -9.76 -13.57
N PRO A 60 13.52 -10.56 -13.84
CA PRO A 60 13.51 -11.98 -13.49
C PRO A 60 14.58 -12.81 -14.20
N ASP A 61 14.98 -12.47 -15.42
CA ASP A 61 16.00 -13.21 -16.16
C ASP A 61 17.40 -12.96 -15.59
N PHE A 62 17.69 -11.71 -15.22
CA PHE A 62 18.89 -11.36 -14.50
C PHE A 62 18.98 -12.08 -13.15
N ASP A 63 17.89 -12.07 -12.36
CA ASP A 63 17.84 -12.72 -11.06
C ASP A 63 18.02 -14.23 -11.17
N PHE A 64 17.39 -14.84 -12.16
CA PHE A 64 17.55 -16.26 -12.43
C PHE A 64 19.01 -16.62 -12.78
N ALA A 65 19.63 -15.87 -13.69
CA ALA A 65 21.04 -16.06 -14.05
C ALA A 65 21.95 -15.86 -12.85
N ALA A 66 21.70 -14.82 -12.05
CA ALA A 66 22.45 -14.55 -10.83
C ALA A 66 22.39 -15.70 -9.83
N LEU A 67 21.25 -16.37 -9.69
CA LEU A 67 21.10 -17.50 -8.78
C LEU A 67 21.70 -18.81 -9.31
N THR A 68 21.51 -19.08 -10.61
CA THR A 68 21.77 -20.41 -11.20
C THR A 68 23.08 -20.52 -11.95
N GLN A 69 23.59 -19.43 -12.56
CA GLN A 69 24.72 -19.45 -13.48
C GLN A 69 25.95 -18.71 -12.95
N ASP A 70 25.72 -17.53 -12.34
CA ASP A 70 26.83 -16.71 -11.84
C ASP A 70 27.70 -17.42 -10.82
N ALA A 71 28.98 -17.09 -10.83
CA ALA A 71 29.99 -17.71 -9.97
C ALA A 71 29.97 -19.25 -10.05
N ARG A 72 29.77 -19.79 -11.26
CA ARG A 72 29.71 -21.22 -11.59
C ARG A 72 28.54 -21.93 -10.88
N GLY A 73 27.41 -21.27 -10.68
CA GLY A 73 26.23 -21.87 -10.07
C GLY A 73 26.37 -22.26 -8.59
N ARG A 74 27.39 -21.78 -7.90
CA ARG A 74 27.70 -22.21 -6.52
C ARG A 74 26.59 -21.93 -5.49
N ARG A 75 25.57 -21.12 -5.85
CA ARG A 75 24.49 -20.75 -4.94
C ARG A 75 23.47 -21.85 -4.75
N LEU A 76 23.34 -22.73 -5.73
CA LEU A 76 22.46 -23.89 -5.70
C LEU A 76 23.25 -25.19 -5.73
N PHE A 77 22.76 -26.18 -5.00
CA PHE A 77 23.33 -27.52 -5.00
C PHE A 77 22.24 -28.57 -5.21
N PRO A 78 21.84 -28.85 -6.47
CA PRO A 78 20.70 -29.73 -6.77
C PRO A 78 20.86 -31.16 -6.25
N ALA A 79 22.12 -31.68 -6.13
CA ALA A 79 22.37 -33.02 -5.60
C ALA A 79 22.07 -33.14 -4.10
N ALA A 80 22.16 -32.03 -3.35
CA ALA A 80 21.79 -31.94 -1.94
C ALA A 80 21.17 -30.59 -1.68
N PRO A 81 19.88 -30.34 -2.06
CA PRO A 81 19.24 -29.04 -2.10
C PRO A 81 19.33 -28.24 -0.81
N GLN A 82 19.24 -28.90 0.35
CA GLN A 82 19.37 -28.27 1.67
C GLN A 82 20.76 -27.67 1.92
N GLN A 83 21.76 -28.13 1.19
CA GLN A 83 23.15 -27.63 1.27
C GLN A 83 23.40 -26.45 0.33
N SER A 84 22.40 -26.00 -0.42
CA SER A 84 22.51 -24.82 -1.27
C SER A 84 22.83 -23.55 -0.45
N LEU A 85 23.83 -22.78 -0.92
CA LEU A 85 24.21 -21.53 -0.24
C LEU A 85 23.04 -20.55 -0.09
N LEU A 86 22.10 -20.56 -1.04
CA LEU A 86 20.87 -19.77 -0.96
C LEU A 86 20.11 -20.08 0.34
N LEU A 87 19.86 -21.35 0.64
CA LEU A 87 19.16 -21.76 1.86
C LEU A 87 20.02 -21.58 3.11
N GLN A 88 21.26 -22.09 3.10
CA GLN A 88 22.16 -22.05 4.25
C GLN A 88 22.39 -20.63 4.79
N LYS A 89 22.53 -19.65 3.87
CA LYS A 89 22.71 -18.25 4.23
C LYS A 89 21.43 -17.61 4.73
N SER A 90 20.30 -17.92 4.11
CA SER A 90 19.00 -17.32 4.48
C SER A 90 18.53 -17.78 5.86
N VAL A 91 18.83 -19.00 6.28
CA VAL A 91 18.53 -19.51 7.63
C VAL A 91 19.67 -19.27 8.65
N ALA A 92 20.73 -18.55 8.24
CA ALA A 92 21.91 -18.26 9.05
C ALA A 92 22.67 -19.51 9.57
N SER A 93 22.56 -20.67 8.89
CA SER A 93 23.43 -21.84 9.15
C SER A 93 24.88 -21.56 8.76
N LEU A 94 25.08 -20.63 7.82
CA LEU A 94 26.37 -20.05 7.48
C LEU A 94 26.36 -18.55 7.75
N PRO A 95 27.52 -17.95 8.12
CA PRO A 95 27.59 -16.51 8.36
C PRO A 95 27.02 -15.70 7.19
N HIS A 96 26.07 -14.81 7.49
CA HIS A 96 25.38 -13.98 6.51
C HIS A 96 25.25 -12.55 7.04
N GLY A 97 25.83 -11.57 6.32
CA GLY A 97 25.77 -10.16 6.70
C GLY A 97 24.35 -9.57 6.74
N GLY A 98 23.42 -10.16 5.99
CA GLY A 98 22.00 -9.83 6.04
C GLY A 98 21.25 -10.45 7.22
N GLY A 99 21.88 -11.24 8.07
CA GLY A 99 21.25 -11.97 9.16
C GLY A 99 20.37 -13.12 8.68
N LYS A 100 19.60 -13.68 9.62
CA LYS A 100 18.60 -14.70 9.35
C LYS A 100 17.37 -14.06 8.70
N ARG A 101 16.88 -14.67 7.64
CA ARG A 101 15.71 -14.18 6.90
C ARG A 101 14.44 -14.96 7.22
N PHE A 102 14.55 -16.27 7.33
CA PHE A 102 13.44 -17.16 7.67
C PHE A 102 13.95 -18.42 8.38
N GLU A 103 13.03 -19.20 8.94
CA GLU A 103 13.33 -20.45 9.62
C GLU A 103 13.38 -21.63 8.66
N VAL A 104 14.09 -22.69 9.05
CA VAL A 104 14.00 -23.99 8.40
C VAL A 104 12.58 -24.53 8.57
N GLY A 105 11.95 -25.01 7.49
CA GLY A 105 10.57 -25.52 7.50
C GLY A 105 9.49 -24.43 7.51
N SER A 106 9.86 -23.14 7.29
CA SER A 106 8.88 -22.11 6.97
C SER A 106 8.42 -22.21 5.53
N ASP A 107 7.26 -21.61 5.20
CA ASP A 107 6.71 -21.57 3.84
C ASP A 107 7.77 -21.07 2.84
N ALA A 108 8.52 -20.02 3.19
CA ALA A 108 9.59 -19.46 2.36
C ALA A 108 10.73 -20.45 2.11
N TYR A 109 11.16 -21.15 3.16
CA TYR A 109 12.19 -22.18 3.04
C TYR A 109 11.73 -23.32 2.14
N ASP A 110 10.49 -23.80 2.34
CA ASP A 110 9.94 -24.95 1.63
C ASP A 110 9.71 -24.63 0.14
N VAL A 111 9.28 -23.43 -0.20
CA VAL A 111 9.17 -22.97 -1.60
C VAL A 111 10.54 -23.00 -2.29
N LEU A 112 11.56 -22.41 -1.68
CA LEU A 112 12.92 -22.39 -2.27
C LEU A 112 13.52 -23.79 -2.35
N LEU A 113 13.32 -24.62 -1.34
CA LEU A 113 13.78 -26.01 -1.32
C LEU A 113 13.10 -26.83 -2.41
N ALA A 114 11.78 -26.69 -2.57
CA ALA A 114 11.00 -27.38 -3.60
C ALA A 114 11.45 -26.97 -5.00
N TRP A 115 11.64 -25.67 -5.25
CA TRP A 115 12.17 -25.18 -6.52
C TRP A 115 13.53 -25.80 -6.88
N ILE A 116 14.46 -25.84 -5.91
CA ILE A 116 15.78 -26.45 -6.14
C ILE A 116 15.65 -27.94 -6.39
N LYS A 117 14.83 -28.67 -5.62
CA LYS A 117 14.55 -30.11 -5.81
C LYS A 117 13.98 -30.42 -7.18
N GLN A 118 13.14 -29.54 -7.73
CA GLN A 118 12.52 -29.66 -9.05
C GLN A 118 13.47 -29.25 -10.20
N GLY A 119 14.75 -28.98 -9.91
CA GLY A 119 15.76 -28.65 -10.91
C GLY A 119 15.92 -27.16 -11.18
N ALA A 120 15.39 -26.30 -10.32
CA ALA A 120 15.53 -24.84 -10.38
C ALA A 120 15.17 -24.28 -11.77
N ALA A 121 14.00 -24.64 -12.31
CA ALA A 121 13.58 -24.23 -13.64
C ALA A 121 13.28 -22.72 -13.69
N ARG A 122 13.60 -22.07 -14.85
CA ARG A 122 13.28 -20.66 -15.09
C ARG A 122 11.78 -20.43 -15.35
N ALA A 123 11.16 -21.34 -16.07
CA ALA A 123 9.74 -21.28 -16.40
C ALA A 123 9.12 -22.68 -16.35
N ILE A 124 7.85 -22.74 -16.08
CA ILE A 124 7.04 -23.96 -16.14
C ILE A 124 6.10 -23.92 -17.37
N THR A 125 5.74 -25.08 -17.89
CA THR A 125 4.82 -25.15 -19.03
C THR A 125 3.46 -24.63 -18.64
N ASN A 126 2.88 -23.75 -19.47
CA ASN A 126 1.57 -23.09 -19.24
C ASN A 126 1.53 -22.26 -17.94
N GLU A 127 2.63 -21.63 -17.58
CA GLU A 127 2.72 -20.76 -16.42
C GLU A 127 1.72 -19.61 -16.55
N PRO A 128 0.82 -19.44 -15.55
CA PRO A 128 -0.10 -18.30 -15.57
C PRO A 128 0.68 -17.01 -15.32
N LYS A 129 0.15 -15.90 -15.83
CA LYS A 129 0.73 -14.58 -15.57
C LYS A 129 -0.11 -13.83 -14.54
N LEU A 130 0.53 -13.00 -13.74
CA LEU A 130 -0.17 -12.08 -12.86
C LEU A 130 -1.00 -11.11 -13.71
N ASN A 131 -2.31 -11.09 -13.48
CA ASN A 131 -3.26 -10.22 -14.17
C ASN A 131 -3.48 -8.92 -13.38
N ARG A 132 -3.83 -9.04 -12.09
CA ARG A 132 -4.07 -7.91 -11.20
C ARG A 132 -3.87 -8.30 -9.74
N VAL A 133 -3.64 -7.29 -8.91
CA VAL A 133 -3.62 -7.42 -7.45
C VAL A 133 -4.72 -6.52 -6.88
N VAL A 134 -5.43 -7.00 -5.89
CA VAL A 134 -6.48 -6.24 -5.20
C VAL A 134 -6.34 -6.39 -3.69
N LEU A 135 -6.83 -5.40 -2.96
CA LEU A 135 -7.00 -5.48 -1.52
C LEU A 135 -8.39 -6.07 -1.21
N GLY A 136 -8.51 -6.87 -0.17
CA GLY A 136 -9.80 -7.33 0.33
C GLY A 136 -10.68 -6.14 0.77
N GLN A 137 -10.05 -5.12 1.34
CA GLN A 137 -10.65 -3.83 1.69
C GLN A 137 -9.63 -2.72 1.46
N SER A 138 -10.06 -1.57 0.94
CA SER A 138 -9.21 -0.41 0.65
C SER A 138 -9.44 0.79 1.56
N GLU A 139 -10.52 0.80 2.34
CA GLU A 139 -10.88 1.88 3.25
C GLU A 139 -11.09 1.32 4.65
N PHE A 140 -10.32 1.81 5.62
CA PHE A 140 -10.41 1.39 7.01
C PHE A 140 -10.69 2.58 7.93
N SER A 141 -11.51 2.34 8.94
CA SER A 141 -11.71 3.26 10.06
C SER A 141 -11.40 2.47 11.33
N LEU A 142 -10.30 2.79 11.99
CA LEU A 142 -9.80 2.07 13.15
C LEU A 142 -9.96 2.91 14.42
N LEU A 143 -10.19 2.26 15.53
CA LEU A 143 -10.05 2.89 16.84
C LEU A 143 -8.55 3.01 17.20
N PRO A 144 -8.17 3.95 18.09
CA PRO A 144 -6.82 3.98 18.63
C PRO A 144 -6.38 2.61 19.17
N GLU A 145 -5.14 2.21 18.90
CA GLU A 145 -4.50 0.94 19.29
C GLU A 145 -5.14 -0.31 18.67
N GLN A 146 -6.14 -0.17 17.82
CA GLN A 146 -6.78 -1.30 17.11
C GLN A 146 -5.82 -1.92 16.11
N GLN A 147 -5.89 -3.25 15.99
CA GLN A 147 -5.19 -4.02 14.98
C GLN A 147 -6.18 -4.55 13.93
N GLN A 148 -5.73 -4.57 12.67
CA GLN A 148 -6.52 -5.05 11.52
C GLN A 148 -5.60 -5.67 10.48
N GLU A 149 -6.00 -6.79 9.89
CA GLU A 149 -5.25 -7.41 8.81
C GLU A 149 -5.62 -6.78 7.46
N LEU A 150 -4.60 -6.49 6.64
CA LEU A 150 -4.73 -6.02 5.26
C LEU A 150 -4.53 -7.20 4.32
N GLN A 151 -5.60 -7.73 3.78
CA GLN A 151 -5.55 -8.85 2.83
C GLN A 151 -5.17 -8.38 1.43
N VAL A 152 -4.20 -9.06 0.80
CA VAL A 152 -3.75 -8.83 -0.59
C VAL A 152 -4.00 -10.08 -1.42
N VAL A 153 -4.78 -9.95 -2.49
CA VAL A 153 -5.15 -11.07 -3.37
C VAL A 153 -4.63 -10.83 -4.78
N ALA A 154 -3.85 -11.77 -5.28
CA ALA A 154 -3.37 -11.80 -6.67
C ALA A 154 -4.30 -12.66 -7.53
N HIS A 155 -4.68 -12.14 -8.70
CA HIS A 155 -5.46 -12.85 -9.72
C HIS A 155 -4.60 -13.12 -10.94
N TYR A 156 -4.71 -14.32 -11.49
CA TYR A 156 -3.89 -14.80 -12.59
C TYR A 156 -4.69 -15.01 -13.88
N THR A 157 -3.97 -15.13 -15.00
CA THR A 157 -4.57 -15.26 -16.34
C THR A 157 -5.31 -16.57 -16.59
N ASP A 158 -5.07 -17.60 -15.77
CA ASP A 158 -5.78 -18.88 -15.78
C ASP A 158 -7.09 -18.87 -14.98
N GLY A 159 -7.46 -17.69 -14.43
CA GLY A 159 -8.66 -17.52 -13.59
C GLY A 159 -8.45 -17.87 -12.12
N THR A 160 -7.27 -18.37 -11.73
CA THR A 160 -6.98 -18.65 -10.32
C THR A 160 -6.69 -17.36 -9.52
N SER A 161 -6.82 -17.46 -8.21
CA SER A 161 -6.40 -16.38 -7.29
C SER A 161 -5.66 -16.97 -6.09
N ARG A 162 -4.73 -16.17 -5.54
CA ARG A 162 -3.94 -16.53 -4.34
C ARG A 162 -3.94 -15.39 -3.35
N ASP A 163 -4.02 -15.70 -2.08
CA ASP A 163 -3.66 -14.76 -1.01
C ASP A 163 -2.14 -14.60 -0.99
N VAL A 164 -1.69 -13.38 -1.24
CA VAL A 164 -0.27 -13.02 -1.29
C VAL A 164 0.11 -12.05 -0.19
N THR A 165 -0.72 -11.92 0.84
CA THR A 165 -0.51 -10.99 1.96
C THR A 165 0.89 -11.14 2.57
N LYS A 166 1.36 -12.35 2.81
CA LYS A 166 2.70 -12.61 3.38
C LYS A 166 3.86 -12.45 2.38
N LEU A 167 3.55 -12.30 1.08
CA LEU A 167 4.53 -12.13 0.01
C LEU A 167 4.57 -10.69 -0.54
N ALA A 168 3.64 -9.85 -0.11
CA ALA A 168 3.63 -8.42 -0.43
C ALA A 168 4.62 -7.67 0.47
N THR A 169 5.09 -6.53 0.01
CA THR A 169 5.84 -5.57 0.81
C THR A 169 4.97 -4.36 1.11
N TYR A 170 5.13 -3.81 2.31
CA TYR A 170 4.25 -2.77 2.84
C TYR A 170 5.00 -1.50 3.19
N LEU A 171 4.35 -0.36 3.00
CA LEU A 171 4.84 0.94 3.43
C LEU A 171 3.68 1.79 3.92
N SER A 172 3.80 2.34 5.12
CA SER A 172 2.91 3.39 5.61
C SER A 172 3.49 4.76 5.28
N ASN A 173 2.65 5.67 4.75
CA ASN A 173 3.06 7.05 4.52
C ASN A 173 3.25 7.83 5.83
N GLU A 174 2.50 7.45 6.88
CA GLU A 174 2.65 8.03 8.22
C GLU A 174 2.50 6.94 9.27
N ALA A 175 3.62 6.32 9.62
CA ALA A 175 3.66 5.19 10.55
C ALA A 175 3.29 5.58 12.00
N ALA A 176 3.36 6.88 12.35
CA ALA A 176 2.91 7.37 13.64
C ALA A 176 1.38 7.33 13.77
N VAL A 177 0.65 7.43 12.65
CA VAL A 177 -0.81 7.27 12.62
C VAL A 177 -1.17 5.79 12.56
N VAL A 178 -0.68 5.06 11.53
CA VAL A 178 -0.89 3.61 11.44
C VAL A 178 0.40 2.97 10.92
N SER A 179 0.95 2.06 11.69
CA SER A 179 2.05 1.21 11.25
C SER A 179 1.54 -0.07 10.58
N VAL A 180 2.38 -0.67 9.72
CA VAL A 180 2.09 -1.94 9.06
C VAL A 180 3.27 -2.89 9.22
N SER A 181 3.01 -4.13 9.58
CA SER A 181 4.03 -5.18 9.68
C SER A 181 4.39 -5.75 8.30
N ASP A 182 5.49 -6.51 8.22
CA ASP A 182 5.91 -7.23 7.01
C ASP A 182 4.88 -8.29 6.55
N HIS A 183 3.88 -8.59 7.37
CA HIS A 183 2.82 -9.56 7.08
C HIS A 183 1.45 -8.91 6.90
N GLY A 184 1.40 -7.58 6.68
CA GLY A 184 0.16 -6.88 6.38
C GLY A 184 -0.72 -6.58 7.60
N GLN A 185 -0.21 -6.72 8.84
CA GLN A 185 -0.97 -6.32 10.02
C GLN A 185 -0.83 -4.82 10.24
N LEU A 186 -1.95 -4.12 10.17
CA LEU A 186 -2.09 -2.72 10.53
C LEU A 186 -2.19 -2.59 12.05
N THR A 187 -1.50 -1.60 12.62
CA THR A 187 -1.63 -1.23 14.02
C THR A 187 -1.86 0.27 14.09
N ALA A 188 -3.05 0.66 14.54
CA ALA A 188 -3.40 2.06 14.74
C ALA A 188 -2.60 2.65 15.92
N GLY A 189 -2.13 3.87 15.75
CA GLY A 189 -1.51 4.64 16.84
C GLY A 189 -2.56 5.24 17.79
N SER A 190 -2.11 6.06 18.72
CA SER A 190 -2.98 6.73 19.70
C SER A 190 -3.57 8.06 19.19
N LEU A 191 -3.02 8.62 18.11
CA LEU A 191 -3.40 9.94 17.61
C LEU A 191 -4.40 9.82 16.46
N PRO A 192 -5.47 10.63 16.45
CA PRO A 192 -6.36 10.75 15.31
C PRO A 192 -5.61 11.23 14.07
N GLY A 193 -5.95 10.67 12.92
CA GLY A 193 -5.32 11.03 11.66
C GLY A 193 -5.74 10.13 10.52
N GLU A 194 -5.12 10.32 9.37
CA GLU A 194 -5.32 9.50 8.19
C GLU A 194 -3.97 9.22 7.55
N THR A 195 -3.79 8.02 7.05
CA THR A 195 -2.60 7.62 6.29
C THR A 195 -2.96 6.67 5.17
N ALA A 196 -2.11 6.61 4.16
CA ALA A 196 -2.18 5.61 3.10
C ALA A 196 -1.17 4.50 3.37
N ILE A 197 -1.62 3.26 3.28
CA ILE A 197 -0.78 2.07 3.32
C ILE A 197 -0.61 1.55 1.90
N MET A 198 0.60 1.51 1.43
CA MET A 198 0.95 0.93 0.15
C MET A 198 1.28 -0.55 0.34
N ALA A 199 0.62 -1.42 -0.41
CA ALA A 199 0.95 -2.83 -0.55
C ALA A 199 1.48 -3.08 -1.97
N ARG A 200 2.66 -3.66 -2.08
CA ARG A 200 3.29 -4.01 -3.36
C ARG A 200 3.49 -5.51 -3.47
N TYR A 201 2.99 -6.10 -4.54
CA TYR A 201 3.28 -7.48 -4.92
C TYR A 201 3.78 -7.51 -6.37
N MET A 202 5.00 -8.00 -6.58
CA MET A 202 5.70 -7.91 -7.86
C MET A 202 5.72 -6.45 -8.37
N ASN A 203 5.22 -6.19 -9.59
CA ASN A 203 5.17 -4.85 -10.20
C ASN A 203 3.82 -4.13 -9.97
N ASN A 204 2.93 -4.68 -9.14
CA ASN A 204 1.63 -4.10 -8.85
C ASN A 204 1.63 -3.43 -7.48
N ILE A 205 0.99 -2.26 -7.40
CA ILE A 205 0.82 -1.48 -6.17
C ILE A 205 -0.66 -1.28 -5.93
N CYS A 206 -1.09 -1.57 -4.71
CA CYS A 206 -2.42 -1.26 -4.20
C CYS A 206 -2.30 -0.32 -3.00
N VAL A 207 -3.29 0.52 -2.78
CA VAL A 207 -3.30 1.49 -1.68
C VAL A 207 -4.56 1.30 -0.84
N ALA A 208 -4.37 1.22 0.47
CA ALA A 208 -5.44 1.29 1.46
C ALA A 208 -5.37 2.63 2.19
N ASN A 209 -6.51 3.30 2.32
CA ASN A 209 -6.66 4.50 3.14
C ASN A 209 -7.14 4.09 4.54
N VAL A 210 -6.40 4.47 5.54
CA VAL A 210 -6.70 4.13 6.94
C VAL A 210 -6.86 5.39 7.75
N ALA A 211 -8.00 5.52 8.43
CA ALA A 211 -8.33 6.66 9.29
C ALA A 211 -8.48 6.22 10.73
N ILE A 212 -8.01 7.06 11.66
CA ILE A 212 -8.35 7.01 13.08
C ILE A 212 -9.19 8.25 13.35
N PRO A 213 -10.52 8.14 13.42
CA PRO A 213 -11.40 9.28 13.67
C PRO A 213 -11.15 9.90 15.05
N ARG A 214 -11.46 11.19 15.16
CA ARG A 214 -11.54 11.84 16.47
C ARG A 214 -12.70 11.28 17.29
N THR A 215 -12.50 11.05 18.57
CA THR A 215 -13.52 10.56 19.50
C THR A 215 -14.42 11.69 20.04
N VAL A 216 -14.61 12.76 19.26
CA VAL A 216 -15.45 13.89 19.62
C VAL A 216 -16.88 13.63 19.17
N SER A 217 -17.84 13.78 20.08
CA SER A 217 -19.26 13.72 19.73
C SER A 217 -19.62 14.95 18.88
N ILE A 218 -20.05 14.71 17.63
CA ILE A 218 -20.56 15.72 16.73
C ILE A 218 -22.09 15.58 16.74
N PRO A 219 -22.85 16.65 17.01
CA PRO A 219 -24.30 16.59 17.00
C PRO A 219 -24.84 16.09 15.64
N ASP A 220 -25.95 15.36 15.69
CA ASP A 220 -26.66 14.92 14.49
C ASP A 220 -27.11 16.14 13.67
N GLY A 221 -27.09 16.00 12.33
CA GLY A 221 -27.50 17.04 11.43
C GLY A 221 -26.48 18.14 11.12
N VAL A 222 -25.29 18.13 11.76
CA VAL A 222 -24.26 19.16 11.50
C VAL A 222 -23.80 19.16 10.04
N TYR A 223 -23.55 17.99 9.46
CA TYR A 223 -23.08 17.89 8.08
C TYR A 223 -24.21 18.09 7.06
N GLU A 224 -25.44 17.70 7.40
CA GLU A 224 -26.63 17.85 6.58
C GLU A 224 -27.07 19.32 6.44
N SER A 225 -26.75 20.14 7.44
CA SER A 225 -27.07 21.57 7.46
C SER A 225 -26.08 22.45 6.68
N LEU A 226 -24.98 21.87 6.18
CA LEU A 226 -23.98 22.63 5.43
C LEU A 226 -24.44 22.89 3.99
N ASP A 227 -24.15 24.07 3.48
CA ASP A 227 -24.38 24.40 2.08
C ASP A 227 -23.47 23.56 1.17
N ARG A 228 -24.06 23.02 0.09
CA ARG A 228 -23.38 22.26 -0.93
C ARG A 228 -23.47 22.99 -2.26
N ASN A 229 -22.41 23.68 -2.64
CA ASN A 229 -22.38 24.47 -3.87
C ASN A 229 -21.98 23.63 -5.08
N ASN A 230 -21.19 22.56 -4.86
CA ASN A 230 -20.73 21.66 -5.93
C ASN A 230 -20.34 20.29 -5.38
N PHE A 231 -19.90 19.39 -6.29
CA PHE A 231 -19.51 18.01 -5.96
C PHE A 231 -18.30 17.92 -5.03
N ILE A 232 -17.47 18.95 -4.92
CA ILE A 232 -16.31 18.98 -4.03
C ILE A 232 -16.79 19.00 -2.58
N ASP A 233 -17.83 19.78 -2.27
CA ASP A 233 -18.40 19.88 -0.92
C ASP A 233 -18.89 18.51 -0.42
N GLU A 234 -19.52 17.73 -1.30
CA GLU A 234 -19.95 16.37 -0.98
C GLU A 234 -18.76 15.48 -0.52
N GLN A 235 -17.65 15.53 -1.26
CA GLN A 235 -16.47 14.75 -0.94
C GLN A 235 -15.78 15.24 0.34
N VAL A 236 -15.68 16.55 0.51
CA VAL A 236 -15.06 17.18 1.68
C VAL A 236 -15.86 16.84 2.93
N TYR A 237 -17.18 17.03 2.91
CA TYR A 237 -18.02 16.77 4.09
C TYR A 237 -18.09 15.29 4.44
N ALA A 238 -18.16 14.40 3.45
CA ALA A 238 -18.05 12.96 3.69
C ALA A 238 -16.73 12.59 4.36
N LYS A 239 -15.62 13.21 3.94
CA LYS A 239 -14.31 13.00 4.56
C LYS A 239 -14.25 13.57 5.98
N LEU A 240 -14.73 14.76 6.21
CA LEU A 240 -14.80 15.38 7.55
C LEU A 240 -15.63 14.54 8.51
N GLN A 241 -16.78 14.05 8.07
CA GLN A 241 -17.65 13.16 8.84
C GLN A 241 -16.93 11.86 9.20
N ARG A 242 -16.25 11.23 8.25
CA ARG A 242 -15.47 10.01 8.47
C ARG A 242 -14.35 10.22 9.51
N LEU A 243 -13.72 11.39 9.51
CA LEU A 243 -12.63 11.73 10.44
C LEU A 243 -13.12 12.30 11.79
N GLY A 244 -14.41 12.49 11.99
CA GLY A 244 -14.96 13.11 13.19
C GLY A 244 -14.50 14.57 13.36
N ILE A 245 -14.40 15.32 12.25
CA ILE A 245 -13.94 16.71 12.23
C ILE A 245 -15.15 17.62 11.97
N ARG A 246 -15.55 18.39 12.96
CA ARG A 246 -16.57 19.41 12.77
C ARG A 246 -16.04 20.55 11.88
N PRO A 247 -16.76 20.92 10.80
CA PRO A 247 -16.43 22.11 10.02
C PRO A 247 -16.43 23.36 10.89
N SER A 248 -15.54 24.31 10.59
CA SER A 248 -15.57 25.62 11.23
C SER A 248 -16.79 26.41 10.77
N GLU A 249 -17.20 27.37 11.57
CA GLU A 249 -18.24 28.30 11.18
C GLU A 249 -17.77 29.19 10.03
N VAL A 250 -18.72 29.76 9.31
CA VAL A 250 -18.46 30.71 8.22
C VAL A 250 -17.72 31.92 8.80
N VAL A 251 -16.63 32.31 8.17
CA VAL A 251 -15.81 33.43 8.62
C VAL A 251 -16.58 34.77 8.49
N SER A 252 -16.21 35.79 9.31
CA SER A 252 -16.72 37.11 9.20
C SER A 252 -16.36 37.79 7.87
N ASP A 253 -17.06 38.86 7.53
CA ASP A 253 -16.84 39.60 6.27
C ASP A 253 -15.42 40.18 6.16
N GLU A 254 -14.83 40.62 7.27
CA GLU A 254 -13.46 41.12 7.29
C GLU A 254 -12.42 40.02 6.90
N ILE A 255 -12.63 38.84 7.49
CA ILE A 255 -11.74 37.69 7.19
C ILE A 255 -11.98 37.20 5.76
N TYR A 256 -13.24 37.14 5.33
CA TYR A 256 -13.62 36.75 3.97
C TYR A 256 -12.97 37.68 2.94
N LEU A 257 -13.19 39.02 3.08
CA LEU A 257 -12.64 40.01 2.20
C LEU A 257 -11.13 39.90 2.03
N ARG A 258 -10.42 39.77 3.15
CA ARG A 258 -8.96 39.60 3.14
C ARG A 258 -8.52 38.33 2.41
N ARG A 259 -9.16 37.20 2.70
CA ARG A 259 -8.81 35.90 2.10
C ARG A 259 -9.04 35.90 0.60
N VAL A 260 -10.23 36.30 0.15
CA VAL A 260 -10.58 36.26 -1.27
C VAL A 260 -9.67 37.15 -2.12
N HIS A 261 -9.25 38.32 -1.61
CA HIS A 261 -8.27 39.18 -2.31
C HIS A 261 -6.91 38.50 -2.42
N VAL A 262 -6.41 37.90 -1.34
CA VAL A 262 -5.12 37.21 -1.36
C VAL A 262 -5.16 35.98 -2.27
N ASP A 263 -6.25 35.22 -2.19
CA ASP A 263 -6.37 33.97 -2.95
C ASP A 263 -6.58 34.23 -4.45
N LEU A 264 -7.34 35.25 -4.84
CA LEU A 264 -7.60 35.52 -6.25
C LEU A 264 -6.58 36.43 -6.92
N ILE A 265 -6.14 37.50 -6.26
CA ILE A 265 -5.28 38.51 -6.87
C ILE A 265 -3.92 38.73 -6.17
N GLY A 266 -3.59 37.92 -5.15
CA GLY A 266 -2.29 37.93 -4.49
C GLY A 266 -1.98 39.16 -3.63
N ARG A 267 -2.98 40.02 -3.35
CA ARG A 267 -2.78 41.26 -2.56
C ARG A 267 -3.93 41.55 -1.60
N PHE A 268 -3.69 42.42 -0.64
CA PHE A 268 -4.74 42.86 0.28
C PHE A 268 -5.69 43.87 -0.37
N PRO A 269 -6.95 43.95 0.10
CA PRO A 269 -7.84 45.03 -0.29
C PRO A 269 -7.32 46.40 0.15
N SER A 270 -7.58 47.44 -0.64
CA SER A 270 -7.36 48.82 -0.23
C SER A 270 -8.33 49.24 0.89
N ALA A 271 -8.01 50.36 1.57
CA ALA A 271 -8.89 50.86 2.63
C ALA A 271 -10.28 51.22 2.12
N ASP A 272 -10.40 51.72 0.88
CA ASP A 272 -11.67 52.09 0.28
C ASP A 272 -12.49 50.86 -0.15
N GLU A 273 -11.85 49.84 -0.73
CA GLU A 273 -12.49 48.55 -1.03
C GLU A 273 -13.02 47.88 0.26
N ALA A 274 -12.19 47.89 1.31
CA ALA A 274 -12.59 47.30 2.60
C ALA A 274 -13.82 48.04 3.21
N ARG A 275 -13.80 49.35 3.18
CA ARG A 275 -14.92 50.15 3.71
C ARG A 275 -16.19 49.92 2.91
N SER A 276 -16.11 50.00 1.57
CA SER A 276 -17.27 49.77 0.69
C SER A 276 -17.89 48.38 0.87
N PHE A 277 -17.06 47.34 0.96
CA PHE A 277 -17.54 45.96 1.16
C PHE A 277 -18.18 45.76 2.53
N LEU A 278 -17.56 46.28 3.61
CA LEU A 278 -18.05 46.08 4.97
C LEU A 278 -19.33 46.89 5.25
N GLU A 279 -19.49 48.06 4.66
CA GLU A 279 -20.69 48.90 4.78
C GLU A 279 -21.87 48.36 3.93
N SER A 280 -21.61 47.55 2.92
CA SER A 280 -22.62 47.00 2.03
C SER A 280 -23.59 46.08 2.77
N GLN A 281 -24.89 46.29 2.58
CA GLN A 281 -25.98 45.45 3.09
C GLN A 281 -26.48 44.43 2.03
N ASP A 282 -25.83 44.37 0.89
CA ASP A 282 -26.20 43.44 -0.17
C ASP A 282 -25.95 41.99 0.28
N PRO A 283 -26.97 41.12 0.29
CA PRO A 283 -26.83 39.73 0.67
C PRO A 283 -25.90 38.92 -0.28
N GLU A 284 -25.75 39.41 -1.52
CA GLU A 284 -24.89 38.77 -2.53
C GLU A 284 -23.47 39.39 -2.61
N LYS A 285 -23.10 40.29 -1.71
CA LYS A 285 -21.83 41.02 -1.76
C LYS A 285 -20.58 40.13 -1.84
N ARG A 286 -20.63 38.96 -1.23
CA ARG A 286 -19.52 37.99 -1.27
C ARG A 286 -19.32 37.38 -2.66
N SER A 287 -20.41 36.96 -3.32
CA SER A 287 -20.38 36.43 -4.67
C SER A 287 -19.94 37.49 -5.69
N LYS A 288 -20.57 38.70 -5.62
CA LYS A 288 -20.21 39.82 -6.50
C LYS A 288 -18.74 40.22 -6.37
N LEU A 289 -18.20 40.20 -5.15
CA LEU A 289 -16.76 40.46 -4.94
C LEU A 289 -15.88 39.45 -5.65
N VAL A 290 -16.24 38.15 -5.65
CA VAL A 290 -15.49 37.13 -6.39
C VAL A 290 -15.52 37.43 -7.88
N ASP A 291 -16.70 37.69 -8.44
CA ASP A 291 -16.87 38.01 -9.86
C ASP A 291 -16.04 39.24 -10.26
N ASP A 292 -16.09 40.31 -9.47
CA ASP A 292 -15.32 41.53 -9.69
C ASP A 292 -13.79 41.30 -9.65
N LEU A 293 -13.33 40.46 -8.73
CA LEU A 293 -11.91 40.16 -8.61
C LEU A 293 -11.40 39.26 -9.75
N LEU A 294 -12.22 38.34 -10.24
CA LEU A 294 -11.88 37.48 -11.39
C LEU A 294 -11.73 38.24 -12.69
N GLU A 295 -12.43 39.38 -12.85
CA GLU A 295 -12.34 40.25 -14.03
C GLU A 295 -11.11 41.20 -14.00
N ARG A 296 -10.41 41.31 -12.88
CA ARG A 296 -9.25 42.22 -12.73
C ARG A 296 -8.01 41.68 -13.44
N PRO A 297 -7.16 42.59 -14.03
CA PRO A 297 -5.89 42.20 -14.60
C PRO A 297 -4.97 41.49 -13.60
N GLU A 298 -5.02 41.86 -12.33
CA GLU A 298 -4.21 41.27 -11.25
C GLU A 298 -4.52 39.79 -11.02
N TYR A 299 -5.70 39.30 -11.35
CA TYR A 299 -6.02 37.89 -11.33
C TYR A 299 -5.14 37.13 -12.34
N VAL A 300 -5.05 37.65 -13.55
CA VAL A 300 -4.21 37.05 -14.60
C VAL A 300 -2.73 37.11 -14.20
N ASP A 301 -2.26 38.26 -13.71
CA ASP A 301 -0.89 38.45 -13.29
C ASP A 301 -0.51 37.50 -12.16
N HIS A 302 -1.39 37.31 -11.18
CA HIS A 302 -1.16 36.41 -10.04
C HIS A 302 -1.04 34.93 -10.49
N TRP A 303 -1.97 34.48 -11.33
CA TRP A 303 -2.04 33.06 -11.71
C TRP A 303 -1.16 32.68 -12.91
N SER A 304 -0.69 33.64 -13.72
CA SER A 304 0.25 33.38 -14.82
C SER A 304 1.71 33.27 -14.36
N GLY A 305 2.00 33.63 -13.11
CA GLY A 305 3.35 33.53 -12.53
C GLY A 305 3.68 32.19 -11.88
N TYR A 306 2.74 31.23 -11.94
CA TYR A 306 2.91 29.89 -11.37
C TYR A 306 3.14 28.85 -12.45
#